data_b99c3faca646d6dbeb97e1dd915ebbb3
#
_entry.id   b99c3faca646d6dbeb97e1dd915ebbb3
#
_cell.length_a   1.000
_cell.length_b   1.000
_cell.length_c   1.000
_cell.angle_alpha   90.00
_cell.angle_beta   90.00
_cell.angle_gamma   90.00
#
_symmetry.space_group_name_H-M   'P 1'
#
loop_
_entity.id
_entity.type
_entity.pdbx_description
1 polymer ?
#
loop_
_entity_poly.entity_id
_entity_poly.type
_entity_poly.pdbx_seq_one_letter_code
_entity_poly.pdbx_strand_id
1 'polypeptide(L)'
;MFTSNPFAELSASIPPAVMQTYVIVMVILVAGGTLFDMFHKKSARYFFENWQKARDKGTRHVGAGELASLAIQTAVVDVAASGEFCNMRRRIAHLLTMYGFIAYAVTTAIMVFWYPTPATPTPAIVAGLWYVGALMVCLGGYWFWFFIRVDVAAEGNSPLRVVRADLFILSLLASVTFGLIWAIVQATGSAWSSLFLGLYLIATTVLFGSVPWSKFSHMFYKPAAAFQHRVEDANGSRSNLPAPADKPETFGSARELPRNY
;
A
#
# COMPACT_ATOMS: atom_id res chain seq x y z
N MET A 1 -4.15 5.30 27.41
CA MET A 1 -3.01 4.82 26.61
C MET A 1 -3.33 4.87 25.12
N PHE A 2 -4.33 4.16 24.60
CA PHE A 2 -4.68 4.14 23.16
C PHE A 2 -5.47 5.37 22.66
N THR A 3 -5.57 6.42 23.44
CA THR A 3 -6.25 7.68 23.12
C THR A 3 -5.34 8.89 23.22
N SER A 4 -4.06 8.69 23.61
CA SER A 4 -3.07 9.76 23.64
C SER A 4 -2.41 9.96 22.29
N ASN A 5 -2.03 11.19 22.00
CA ASN A 5 -1.26 11.56 20.81
C ASN A 5 0.24 11.55 21.15
N PRO A 6 1.01 10.55 20.69
CA PRO A 6 2.42 10.46 21.02
C PRO A 6 3.25 11.62 20.43
N PHE A 7 2.80 12.23 19.33
CA PHE A 7 3.49 13.37 18.72
C PHE A 7 3.29 14.66 19.51
N ALA A 8 2.12 14.84 20.12
CA ALA A 8 1.89 15.97 21.01
C ALA A 8 2.76 15.88 22.27
N GLU A 9 2.87 14.69 22.87
CA GLU A 9 3.75 14.44 24.00
C GLU A 9 5.24 14.66 23.64
N LEU A 10 5.65 14.29 22.41
CA LEU A 10 7.00 14.49 21.89
C LEU A 10 7.39 15.97 21.86
N SER A 11 6.43 16.89 21.71
CA SER A 11 6.69 18.33 21.63
C SER A 11 7.38 18.91 22.87
N ALA A 12 7.37 18.20 23.99
CA ALA A 12 8.11 18.57 25.19
C ALA A 12 9.65 18.50 25.01
N SER A 13 10.12 17.67 24.08
CA SER A 13 11.55 17.45 23.83
C SER A 13 12.01 17.84 22.43
N ILE A 14 11.13 17.72 21.43
CA ILE A 14 11.42 18.02 20.01
C ILE A 14 10.39 19.03 19.52
N PRO A 15 10.83 20.20 18.98
CA PRO A 15 9.90 21.20 18.45
C PRO A 15 8.97 20.62 17.40
N PRO A 16 7.66 20.93 17.41
CA PRO A 16 6.69 20.40 16.44
C PRO A 16 7.11 20.59 14.97
N ALA A 17 7.75 21.71 14.66
CA ALA A 17 8.25 22.00 13.32
C ALA A 17 9.19 20.93 12.76
N VAL A 18 9.94 20.23 13.62
CA VAL A 18 10.84 19.15 13.21
C VAL A 18 10.03 17.98 12.66
N MET A 19 8.98 17.54 13.37
CA MET A 19 8.13 16.44 12.90
C MET A 19 7.28 16.85 11.69
N GLN A 20 6.81 18.09 11.64
CA GLN A 20 6.10 18.62 10.48
C GLN A 20 6.99 18.62 9.23
N THR A 21 8.22 19.11 9.37
CA THR A 21 9.21 19.08 8.28
C THR A 21 9.50 17.64 7.86
N TYR A 22 9.68 16.74 8.82
CA TYR A 22 9.91 15.32 8.54
C TYR A 22 8.77 14.70 7.71
N VAL A 23 7.52 14.93 8.09
CA VAL A 23 6.35 14.42 7.32
C VAL A 23 6.31 15.01 5.92
N ILE A 24 6.58 16.31 5.76
CA ILE A 24 6.65 16.96 4.43
C ILE A 24 7.75 16.30 3.58
N VAL A 25 8.93 16.06 4.13
CA VAL A 25 10.03 15.37 3.43
C VAL A 25 9.61 13.96 3.01
N MET A 26 8.91 13.21 3.87
CA MET A 26 8.40 11.88 3.50
C MET A 26 7.42 11.94 2.33
N VAL A 27 6.50 12.92 2.32
CA VAL A 27 5.58 13.13 1.19
C VAL A 27 6.34 13.46 -0.10
N ILE A 28 7.36 14.32 -0.02
CA ILE A 28 8.21 14.67 -1.16
C ILE A 28 8.96 13.45 -1.69
N LEU A 29 9.48 12.59 -0.80
CA LEU A 29 10.15 11.34 -1.18
C LEU A 29 9.20 10.38 -1.90
N VAL A 30 7.95 10.26 -1.45
CA VAL A 30 6.94 9.43 -2.13
C VAL A 30 6.61 10.00 -3.50
N ALA A 31 6.28 11.30 -3.58
CA ALA A 31 5.93 11.94 -4.85
C ALA A 31 7.12 11.91 -5.83
N GLY A 32 8.29 12.35 -5.38
CA GLY A 32 9.51 12.36 -6.20
C GLY A 32 9.96 10.95 -6.61
N GLY A 33 9.91 9.99 -5.68
CA GLY A 33 10.23 8.59 -5.95
C GLY A 33 9.29 7.95 -6.96
N THR A 34 7.99 8.23 -6.86
CA THR A 34 6.99 7.74 -7.82
C THR A 34 7.20 8.37 -9.21
N LEU A 35 7.43 9.68 -9.28
CA LEU A 35 7.73 10.34 -10.55
C LEU A 35 9.02 9.80 -11.17
N PHE A 36 10.07 9.64 -10.36
CA PHE A 36 11.33 9.04 -10.82
C PHE A 36 11.11 7.63 -11.38
N ASP A 37 10.36 6.78 -10.68
CA ASP A 37 10.02 5.43 -11.14
C ASP A 37 9.25 5.44 -12.47
N MET A 38 8.29 6.35 -12.61
CA MET A 38 7.52 6.53 -13.86
C MET A 38 8.42 6.87 -15.04
N PHE A 39 9.33 7.83 -14.88
CA PHE A 39 10.19 8.28 -15.97
C PHE A 39 11.34 7.32 -16.24
N HIS A 40 12.01 6.83 -15.19
CA HIS A 40 13.18 5.97 -15.31
C HIS A 40 12.84 4.59 -15.87
N LYS A 41 11.82 3.94 -15.35
CA LYS A 41 11.36 2.62 -15.84
C LYS A 41 10.49 2.69 -17.07
N LYS A 42 10.17 3.89 -17.55
CA LYS A 42 9.27 4.11 -18.70
C LYS A 42 7.88 3.45 -18.52
N SER A 43 7.46 3.23 -17.27
CA SER A 43 6.20 2.53 -16.96
C SER A 43 5.00 3.26 -17.55
N ALA A 44 4.98 4.58 -17.50
CA ALA A 44 3.94 5.40 -18.12
C ALA A 44 3.92 5.23 -19.65
N ARG A 45 5.10 5.18 -20.29
CA ARG A 45 5.19 4.97 -21.73
C ARG A 45 4.59 3.62 -22.15
N TYR A 46 4.95 2.54 -21.44
CA TYR A 46 4.38 1.21 -21.68
C TYR A 46 2.87 1.18 -21.48
N PHE A 47 2.38 1.85 -20.45
CA PHE A 47 0.95 1.95 -20.19
C PHE A 47 0.22 2.63 -21.37
N PHE A 48 0.71 3.77 -21.83
CA PHE A 48 0.09 4.50 -22.93
C PHE A 48 0.23 3.78 -24.28
N GLU A 49 1.37 3.14 -24.55
CA GLU A 49 1.54 2.31 -25.76
C GLU A 49 0.56 1.13 -25.76
N ASN A 50 0.38 0.45 -24.64
CA ASN A 50 -0.59 -0.64 -24.51
C ASN A 50 -2.03 -0.14 -24.62
N TRP A 51 -2.32 1.01 -24.04
CA TRP A 51 -3.62 1.68 -24.16
C TRP A 51 -3.97 1.98 -25.61
N GLN A 52 -3.03 2.53 -26.38
CA GLN A 52 -3.22 2.79 -27.82
C GLN A 52 -3.45 1.49 -28.59
N LYS A 53 -2.59 0.48 -28.40
CA LYS A 53 -2.75 -0.84 -29.03
C LYS A 53 -4.10 -1.48 -28.74
N ALA A 54 -4.56 -1.41 -27.51
CA ALA A 54 -5.86 -1.94 -27.11
C ALA A 54 -7.01 -1.18 -27.77
N ARG A 55 -6.88 0.13 -27.93
CA ARG A 55 -7.85 0.96 -28.61
C ARG A 55 -7.89 0.67 -30.11
N ASP A 56 -6.74 0.53 -30.77
CA ASP A 56 -6.64 0.26 -32.20
C ASP A 56 -7.14 -1.15 -32.58
N LYS A 57 -7.02 -2.12 -31.68
CA LYS A 57 -7.51 -3.49 -31.84
C LYS A 57 -8.95 -3.69 -31.35
N GLY A 58 -9.56 -2.68 -30.76
CA GLY A 58 -10.93 -2.76 -30.25
C GLY A 58 -11.93 -3.02 -31.36
N THR A 59 -12.88 -3.91 -31.12
CA THR A 59 -13.99 -4.21 -32.03
C THR A 59 -15.13 -3.21 -31.91
N ARG A 60 -15.16 -2.44 -30.79
CA ARG A 60 -16.13 -1.38 -30.55
C ARG A 60 -15.49 -0.19 -29.83
N HIS A 61 -16.12 0.98 -29.98
CA HIS A 61 -15.75 2.17 -29.24
C HIS A 61 -16.42 2.18 -27.87
N VAL A 62 -15.63 2.40 -26.81
CA VAL A 62 -16.13 2.60 -25.44
C VAL A 62 -16.38 4.10 -25.23
N GLY A 63 -17.62 4.48 -24.98
CA GLY A 63 -18.01 5.87 -24.79
C GLY A 63 -17.56 6.44 -23.44
N ALA A 64 -17.56 7.79 -23.32
CA ALA A 64 -17.10 8.46 -22.10
C ALA A 64 -17.87 8.05 -20.85
N GLY A 65 -19.20 7.86 -20.93
CA GLY A 65 -20.03 7.40 -19.83
C GLY A 65 -19.69 5.97 -19.38
N GLU A 66 -19.39 5.08 -20.33
CA GLU A 66 -18.96 3.72 -20.04
C GLU A 66 -17.56 3.72 -19.41
N LEU A 67 -16.62 4.53 -19.90
CA LEU A 67 -15.30 4.71 -19.28
C LEU A 67 -15.40 5.18 -17.83
N ALA A 68 -16.29 6.15 -17.55
CA ALA A 68 -16.53 6.60 -16.18
C ALA A 68 -17.09 5.47 -15.30
N SER A 69 -18.04 4.68 -15.81
CA SER A 69 -18.56 3.51 -15.10
C SER A 69 -17.49 2.47 -14.80
N LEU A 70 -16.63 2.15 -15.78
CA LEU A 70 -15.50 1.23 -15.61
C LEU A 70 -14.49 1.75 -14.60
N ALA A 71 -14.21 3.06 -14.60
CA ALA A 71 -13.32 3.69 -13.61
C ALA A 71 -13.89 3.58 -12.19
N ILE A 72 -15.19 3.83 -12.00
CA ILE A 72 -15.86 3.66 -10.71
C ILE A 72 -15.82 2.18 -10.27
N GLN A 73 -16.12 1.25 -11.17
CA GLN A 73 -16.04 -0.18 -10.87
C GLN A 73 -14.63 -0.59 -10.47
N THR A 74 -13.60 -0.11 -11.16
CA THR A 74 -12.19 -0.34 -10.79
C THR A 74 -11.89 0.20 -9.40
N ALA A 75 -12.29 1.43 -9.11
CA ALA A 75 -12.05 2.05 -7.81
C ALA A 75 -12.76 1.28 -6.67
N VAL A 76 -13.99 0.86 -6.86
CA VAL A 76 -14.78 0.20 -5.81
C VAL A 76 -14.42 -1.29 -5.70
N VAL A 77 -14.42 -2.01 -6.82
CA VAL A 77 -14.27 -3.48 -6.78
C VAL A 77 -12.81 -3.89 -6.70
N ASP A 78 -11.96 -3.34 -7.56
CA ASP A 78 -10.56 -3.82 -7.66
C ASP A 78 -9.67 -3.17 -6.61
N VAL A 79 -9.85 -1.86 -6.33
CA VAL A 79 -9.04 -1.14 -5.34
C VAL A 79 -9.65 -1.27 -3.94
N ALA A 80 -10.82 -0.66 -3.69
CA ALA A 80 -11.37 -0.59 -2.35
C ALA A 80 -11.74 -1.98 -1.78
N ALA A 81 -12.35 -2.85 -2.58
CA ALA A 81 -12.68 -4.20 -2.15
C ALA A 81 -11.60 -5.25 -2.45
N SER A 82 -10.48 -4.86 -3.14
CA SER A 82 -9.41 -5.79 -3.54
C SER A 82 -9.94 -7.03 -4.27
N GLY A 83 -10.90 -6.82 -5.19
CA GLY A 83 -11.62 -7.90 -5.88
C GLY A 83 -10.75 -8.74 -6.82
N GLU A 84 -9.57 -8.23 -7.20
CA GLU A 84 -8.59 -8.97 -8.01
C GLU A 84 -7.98 -10.19 -7.29
N PHE A 85 -8.05 -10.23 -5.95
CA PHE A 85 -7.54 -11.36 -5.19
C PHE A 85 -8.56 -12.50 -5.14
N CYS A 86 -8.31 -13.56 -5.89
CA CYS A 86 -9.12 -14.78 -5.86
C CYS A 86 -8.98 -15.55 -4.52
N ASN A 87 -7.85 -15.40 -3.83
CA ASN A 87 -7.62 -16.05 -2.54
C ASN A 87 -8.09 -15.15 -1.39
N MET A 88 -9.10 -15.63 -0.64
CA MET A 88 -9.70 -14.88 0.47
C MET A 88 -8.68 -14.50 1.56
N ARG A 89 -7.73 -15.36 1.88
CA ARG A 89 -6.70 -15.08 2.89
C ARG A 89 -5.80 -13.93 2.47
N ARG A 90 -5.37 -13.91 1.20
CA ARG A 90 -4.59 -12.80 0.61
C ARG A 90 -5.39 -11.51 0.60
N ARG A 91 -6.66 -11.60 0.23
CA ARG A 91 -7.58 -10.45 0.19
C ARG A 91 -7.73 -9.81 1.56
N ILE A 92 -8.00 -10.60 2.60
CA ILE A 92 -8.16 -10.09 3.98
C ILE A 92 -6.84 -9.47 4.48
N ALA A 93 -5.72 -10.15 4.31
CA ALA A 93 -4.41 -9.62 4.73
C ALA A 93 -4.09 -8.30 4.02
N HIS A 94 -4.39 -8.20 2.71
CA HIS A 94 -4.19 -6.98 1.94
C HIS A 94 -5.12 -5.84 2.42
N LEU A 95 -6.41 -6.12 2.63
CA LEU A 95 -7.37 -5.12 3.11
C LEU A 95 -6.98 -4.58 4.50
N LEU A 96 -6.59 -5.47 5.42
CA LEU A 96 -6.09 -5.06 6.74
C LEU A 96 -4.86 -4.14 6.61
N THR A 97 -3.89 -4.53 5.79
CA THR A 97 -2.67 -3.73 5.60
C THR A 97 -2.96 -2.41 4.92
N MET A 98 -3.79 -2.40 3.87
CA MET A 98 -4.12 -1.21 3.08
C MET A 98 -4.92 -0.19 3.90
N TYR A 99 -6.04 -0.59 4.48
CA TYR A 99 -6.87 0.32 5.28
C TYR A 99 -6.18 0.72 6.59
N GLY A 100 -5.44 -0.21 7.18
CA GLY A 100 -4.60 0.08 8.34
C GLY A 100 -3.55 1.14 8.02
N PHE A 101 -2.85 1.02 6.90
CA PHE A 101 -1.86 1.99 6.45
C PHE A 101 -2.48 3.37 6.16
N ILE A 102 -3.62 3.41 5.47
CA ILE A 102 -4.32 4.68 5.18
C ILE A 102 -4.71 5.37 6.51
N ALA A 103 -5.36 4.63 7.41
CA ALA A 103 -5.75 5.18 8.72
C ALA A 103 -4.52 5.69 9.49
N TYR A 104 -3.46 4.89 9.57
CA TYR A 104 -2.22 5.23 10.26
C TYR A 104 -1.55 6.47 9.68
N ALA A 105 -1.38 6.54 8.35
CA ALA A 105 -0.72 7.66 7.68
C ALA A 105 -1.52 8.95 7.77
N VAL A 106 -2.84 8.89 7.53
CA VAL A 106 -3.73 10.07 7.60
C VAL A 106 -3.79 10.61 9.03
N THR A 107 -3.98 9.75 10.01
CA THR A 107 -4.03 10.20 11.41
C THR A 107 -2.68 10.67 11.93
N THR A 108 -1.55 10.12 11.45
CA THR A 108 -0.21 10.68 11.72
C THR A 108 -0.13 12.13 11.22
N ALA A 109 -0.53 12.38 9.97
CA ALA A 109 -0.53 13.73 9.41
C ALA A 109 -1.45 14.67 10.21
N ILE A 110 -2.66 14.21 10.54
CA ILE A 110 -3.60 15.01 11.36
C ILE A 110 -2.99 15.35 12.71
N MET A 111 -2.41 14.38 13.43
CA MET A 111 -1.81 14.62 14.74
C MET A 111 -0.61 15.56 14.67
N VAL A 112 0.24 15.43 13.67
CA VAL A 112 1.45 16.24 13.53
C VAL A 112 1.13 17.69 13.12
N PHE A 113 0.12 17.91 12.26
CA PHE A 113 -0.16 19.26 11.74
C PHE A 113 -1.26 20.00 12.52
N TRP A 114 -2.32 19.33 12.94
CA TRP A 114 -3.45 19.98 13.62
C TRP A 114 -3.40 19.88 15.15
N TYR A 115 -2.73 18.85 15.69
CA TYR A 115 -2.63 18.61 17.13
C TYR A 115 -1.18 18.39 17.58
N PRO A 116 -0.26 19.34 17.25
CA PRO A 116 1.18 19.13 17.43
C PRO A 116 1.65 19.22 18.88
N THR A 117 0.82 19.75 19.79
CA THR A 117 1.17 19.97 21.20
C THR A 117 0.01 19.60 22.11
N PRO A 118 0.26 19.34 23.42
CA PRO A 118 -0.79 19.08 24.40
C PRO A 118 -1.76 20.26 24.61
N ALA A 119 -1.38 21.49 24.23
CA ALA A 119 -2.23 22.68 24.34
C ALA A 119 -3.48 22.58 23.44
N THR A 120 -3.41 21.79 22.36
CA THR A 120 -4.55 21.51 21.50
C THR A 120 -4.92 20.04 21.66
N PRO A 121 -5.96 19.72 22.46
CA PRO A 121 -6.31 18.33 22.74
C PRO A 121 -6.69 17.55 21.47
N THR A 122 -6.04 16.42 21.26
CA THR A 122 -6.34 15.54 20.13
C THR A 122 -7.64 14.79 20.40
N PRO A 123 -8.62 14.81 19.47
CA PRO A 123 -9.82 13.97 19.60
C PRO A 123 -9.46 12.49 19.76
N ALA A 124 -10.07 11.82 20.72
CA ALA A 124 -9.79 10.42 21.03
C ALA A 124 -9.95 9.48 19.81
N ILE A 125 -10.88 9.81 18.90
CA ILE A 125 -11.09 9.06 17.66
C ILE A 125 -9.86 9.12 16.75
N VAL A 126 -9.16 10.25 16.65
CA VAL A 126 -7.97 10.42 15.80
C VAL A 126 -6.83 9.58 16.34
N ALA A 127 -6.54 9.69 17.65
CA ALA A 127 -5.51 8.88 18.28
C ALA A 127 -5.88 7.38 18.24
N GLY A 128 -7.16 7.04 18.53
CA GLY A 128 -7.65 5.67 18.47
C GLY A 128 -7.49 5.04 17.08
N LEU A 129 -7.83 5.77 16.02
CA LEU A 129 -7.65 5.30 14.62
C LEU A 129 -6.17 5.11 14.27
N TRP A 130 -5.27 5.89 14.84
CA TRP A 130 -3.83 5.70 14.65
C TRP A 130 -3.37 4.34 15.20
N TYR A 131 -3.75 4.01 16.44
CA TYR A 131 -3.43 2.72 17.05
C TYR A 131 -4.11 1.54 16.34
N VAL A 132 -5.39 1.68 16.02
CA VAL A 132 -6.14 0.65 15.28
C VAL A 132 -5.53 0.41 13.90
N GLY A 133 -5.22 1.49 13.17
CA GLY A 133 -4.54 1.42 11.87
C GLY A 133 -3.20 0.69 11.96
N ALA A 134 -2.40 1.04 12.95
CA ALA A 134 -1.12 0.38 13.21
C ALA A 134 -1.30 -1.12 13.49
N LEU A 135 -2.25 -1.51 14.35
CA LEU A 135 -2.54 -2.91 14.64
C LEU A 135 -3.04 -3.67 13.42
N MET A 136 -3.88 -3.05 12.58
CA MET A 136 -4.35 -3.65 11.32
C MET A 136 -3.17 -3.92 10.37
N VAL A 137 -2.23 -3.00 10.24
CA VAL A 137 -1.00 -3.22 9.45
C VAL A 137 -0.17 -4.36 10.02
N CYS A 138 0.03 -4.40 11.33
CA CYS A 138 0.76 -5.49 11.97
C CYS A 138 0.09 -6.84 11.71
N LEU A 139 -1.22 -6.95 11.96
CA LEU A 139 -1.97 -8.21 11.77
C LEU A 139 -1.93 -8.67 10.32
N GLY A 140 -2.30 -7.79 9.37
CA GLY A 140 -2.33 -8.12 7.95
C GLY A 140 -0.94 -8.39 7.38
N GLY A 141 0.03 -7.54 7.72
CA GLY A 141 1.38 -7.61 7.19
C GLY A 141 2.20 -8.78 7.75
N TYR A 142 2.14 -9.07 9.05
CA TYR A 142 2.80 -10.25 9.61
C TYR A 142 2.13 -11.54 9.15
N TRP A 143 0.79 -11.56 9.03
CA TRP A 143 0.10 -12.71 8.44
C TRP A 143 0.56 -12.95 7.00
N PHE A 144 0.62 -11.90 6.18
CA PHE A 144 1.16 -11.99 4.83
C PHE A 144 2.60 -12.51 4.84
N TRP A 145 3.47 -11.93 5.66
CA TRP A 145 4.90 -12.24 5.69
C TRP A 145 5.19 -13.70 6.03
N PHE A 146 4.57 -14.20 7.09
CA PHE A 146 4.90 -15.54 7.61
C PHE A 146 4.12 -16.67 6.94
N PHE A 147 2.94 -16.42 6.34
CA PHE A 147 2.03 -17.49 5.93
C PHE A 147 1.54 -17.40 4.49
N ILE A 148 1.58 -16.23 3.84
CA ILE A 148 0.92 -16.04 2.54
C ILE A 148 1.92 -15.67 1.44
N ARG A 149 3.10 -15.18 1.79
CA ARG A 149 4.13 -14.77 0.84
C ARG A 149 4.46 -15.90 -0.13
N VAL A 150 4.61 -15.57 -1.43
CA VAL A 150 4.74 -16.57 -2.52
C VAL A 150 5.86 -17.56 -2.28
N ASP A 151 7.04 -17.08 -1.92
CA ASP A 151 8.22 -17.93 -1.69
C ASP A 151 8.14 -18.81 -0.42
N VAL A 152 7.25 -18.47 0.54
CA VAL A 152 6.93 -19.31 1.70
C VAL A 152 5.82 -20.30 1.36
N ALA A 153 4.72 -19.80 0.75
CA ALA A 153 3.51 -20.60 0.54
C ALA A 153 3.60 -21.51 -0.70
N ALA A 154 4.32 -21.10 -1.74
CA ALA A 154 4.38 -21.82 -3.02
C ALA A 154 5.71 -22.56 -3.25
N GLU A 155 6.82 -22.00 -2.80
CA GLU A 155 8.17 -22.55 -3.04
C GLU A 155 8.76 -23.28 -1.82
N GLY A 156 8.08 -23.22 -0.67
CA GLY A 156 8.54 -23.85 0.57
C GLY A 156 9.80 -23.19 1.17
N ASN A 157 10.10 -21.95 0.79
CA ASN A 157 11.25 -21.23 1.33
C ASN A 157 11.00 -20.75 2.77
N SER A 158 12.11 -20.55 3.51
CA SER A 158 12.04 -19.98 4.85
C SER A 158 11.41 -18.58 4.85
N PRO A 159 10.53 -18.26 5.83
CA PRO A 159 10.01 -16.89 6.02
C PRO A 159 11.11 -15.84 6.21
N LEU A 160 12.28 -16.25 6.66
CA LEU A 160 13.44 -15.38 6.88
C LEU A 160 14.26 -15.12 5.61
N ARG A 161 13.94 -15.77 4.48
CA ARG A 161 14.55 -15.44 3.20
C ARG A 161 14.07 -14.04 2.75
N VAL A 162 14.97 -13.08 2.73
CA VAL A 162 14.67 -11.70 2.34
C VAL A 162 15.15 -11.46 0.91
N VAL A 163 14.28 -10.90 0.08
CA VAL A 163 14.59 -10.44 -1.28
C VAL A 163 14.32 -8.94 -1.41
N ARG A 164 14.92 -8.30 -2.42
CA ARG A 164 14.76 -6.86 -2.64
C ARG A 164 13.29 -6.40 -2.73
N ALA A 165 12.43 -7.24 -3.27
CA ALA A 165 11.00 -6.96 -3.37
C ALA A 165 10.30 -6.84 -2.00
N ASP A 166 10.89 -7.38 -0.94
CA ASP A 166 10.33 -7.37 0.42
C ASP A 166 10.63 -6.08 1.18
N LEU A 167 11.51 -5.23 0.64
CA LEU A 167 11.91 -3.99 1.29
C LEU A 167 10.70 -3.14 1.71
N PHE A 168 9.67 -3.08 0.87
CA PHE A 168 8.43 -2.36 1.18
C PHE A 168 7.74 -2.93 2.42
N ILE A 169 7.42 -4.21 2.41
CA ILE A 169 6.64 -4.81 3.51
C ILE A 169 7.44 -4.86 4.82
N LEU A 170 8.74 -5.13 4.75
CA LEU A 170 9.59 -5.17 5.95
C LEU A 170 9.77 -3.79 6.57
N SER A 171 10.04 -2.75 5.75
CA SER A 171 10.16 -1.39 6.26
C SER A 171 8.82 -0.85 6.79
N LEU A 172 7.70 -1.21 6.18
CA LEU A 172 6.36 -0.88 6.69
C LEU A 172 6.11 -1.53 8.05
N LEU A 173 6.34 -2.83 8.17
CA LEU A 173 6.17 -3.57 9.43
C LEU A 173 7.11 -3.03 10.53
N ALA A 174 8.36 -2.77 10.19
CA ALA A 174 9.32 -2.19 11.12
C ALA A 174 8.88 -0.79 11.58
N SER A 175 8.46 0.08 10.64
CA SER A 175 7.98 1.41 10.95
C SER A 175 6.79 1.37 11.91
N VAL A 176 5.76 0.61 11.59
CA VAL A 176 4.54 0.55 12.41
C VAL A 176 4.81 -0.11 13.76
N THR A 177 5.61 -1.18 13.81
CA THR A 177 5.95 -1.88 15.06
C THR A 177 6.76 -0.98 15.99
N PHE A 178 7.81 -0.33 15.46
CA PHE A 178 8.61 0.60 16.26
C PHE A 178 7.81 1.85 16.67
N GLY A 179 6.90 2.33 15.81
CA GLY A 179 5.98 3.41 16.15
C GLY A 179 5.06 3.07 17.32
N LEU A 180 4.47 1.86 17.34
CA LEU A 180 3.65 1.39 18.46
C LEU A 180 4.48 1.23 19.74
N ILE A 181 5.66 0.60 19.66
CA ILE A 181 6.54 0.43 20.82
C ILE A 181 6.97 1.81 21.35
N TRP A 182 7.36 2.73 20.45
CA TRP A 182 7.71 4.09 20.83
C TRP A 182 6.57 4.78 21.59
N ALA A 183 5.36 4.75 21.07
CA ALA A 183 4.21 5.39 21.71
C ALA A 183 3.95 4.83 23.13
N ILE A 184 4.08 3.51 23.32
CA ILE A 184 3.93 2.84 24.61
C ILE A 184 5.05 3.25 25.58
N VAL A 185 6.30 3.17 25.12
CA VAL A 185 7.47 3.47 25.94
C VAL A 185 7.52 4.95 26.32
N GLN A 186 7.10 5.84 25.41
CA GLN A 186 7.00 7.29 25.70
C GLN A 186 5.94 7.59 26.76
N ALA A 187 4.75 6.98 26.65
CA ALA A 187 3.67 7.17 27.63
C ALA A 187 4.04 6.66 29.04
N THR A 188 5.01 5.75 29.15
CA THR A 188 5.56 5.28 30.43
C THR A 188 6.71 6.13 30.95
N GLY A 189 7.16 7.15 30.21
CA GLY A 189 8.31 7.99 30.57
C GLY A 189 9.67 7.26 30.58
N SER A 190 9.77 6.14 29.85
CA SER A 190 10.98 5.32 29.83
C SER A 190 12.09 5.98 29.01
N ALA A 191 13.35 5.79 29.46
CA ALA A 191 14.56 6.25 28.75
C ALA A 191 14.73 5.62 27.35
N TRP A 192 14.07 4.49 27.07
CA TRP A 192 14.08 3.83 25.78
C TRP A 192 13.29 4.56 24.70
N SER A 193 12.50 5.59 25.05
CA SER A 193 11.66 6.35 24.12
C SER A 193 12.45 6.90 22.94
N SER A 194 13.62 7.52 23.20
CA SER A 194 14.45 8.09 22.13
C SER A 194 15.00 7.04 21.17
N LEU A 195 15.35 5.84 21.66
CA LEU A 195 15.81 4.75 20.81
C LEU A 195 14.70 4.28 19.88
N PHE A 196 13.50 4.00 20.40
CA PHE A 196 12.38 3.52 19.59
C PHE A 196 11.86 4.59 18.64
N LEU A 197 11.91 5.87 19.01
CA LEU A 197 11.66 6.96 18.07
C LEU A 197 12.67 6.94 16.92
N GLY A 198 13.96 6.80 17.20
CA GLY A 198 15.00 6.71 16.17
C GLY A 198 14.78 5.54 15.22
N LEU A 199 14.49 4.35 15.75
CA LEU A 199 14.16 3.16 14.94
C LEU A 199 12.92 3.36 14.09
N TYR A 200 11.88 3.98 14.63
CA TYR A 200 10.65 4.35 13.93
C TYR A 200 10.95 5.29 12.75
N LEU A 201 11.70 6.36 12.99
CA LEU A 201 12.06 7.34 11.96
C LEU A 201 12.96 6.71 10.87
N ILE A 202 13.94 5.88 11.25
CA ILE A 202 14.79 5.16 10.28
C ILE A 202 13.94 4.24 9.41
N ALA A 203 13.09 3.40 10.01
CA ALA A 203 12.24 2.47 9.27
C ALA A 203 11.28 3.22 8.32
N THR A 204 10.68 4.33 8.79
CA THR A 204 9.79 5.19 7.98
C THR A 204 10.56 5.87 6.84
N THR A 205 11.78 6.32 7.08
CA THR A 205 12.63 6.90 6.04
C THR A 205 13.01 5.86 4.97
N VAL A 206 13.34 4.63 5.39
CA VAL A 206 13.58 3.53 4.46
C VAL A 206 12.32 3.21 3.65
N LEU A 207 11.15 3.17 4.28
CA LEU A 207 9.87 2.90 3.62
C LEU A 207 9.61 3.91 2.49
N PHE A 208 9.66 5.20 2.78
CA PHE A 208 9.32 6.24 1.83
C PHE A 208 10.48 6.63 0.90
N GLY A 209 11.72 6.54 1.36
CA GLY A 209 12.91 6.79 0.55
C GLY A 209 13.20 5.69 -0.47
N SER A 210 12.74 4.45 -0.22
CA SER A 210 12.96 3.33 -1.12
C SER A 210 11.90 3.16 -2.22
N VAL A 211 10.97 4.08 -2.38
CA VAL A 211 9.88 4.01 -3.38
C VAL A 211 10.35 3.59 -4.77
N PRO A 212 11.45 4.16 -5.35
CA PRO A 212 11.91 3.76 -6.69
C PRO A 212 12.42 2.33 -6.79
N TRP A 213 12.83 1.72 -5.68
CA TRP A 213 13.46 0.40 -5.64
C TRP A 213 12.60 -0.68 -5.00
N SER A 214 11.51 -0.30 -4.34
CA SER A 214 10.60 -1.20 -3.65
C SER A 214 9.31 -1.42 -4.44
N LYS A 215 8.43 -2.26 -3.91
CA LYS A 215 7.08 -2.44 -4.46
C LYS A 215 6.10 -1.32 -4.05
N PHE A 216 6.55 -0.22 -3.44
CA PHE A 216 5.65 0.85 -2.98
C PHE A 216 4.81 1.43 -4.12
N SER A 217 5.43 1.67 -5.27
CA SER A 217 4.76 2.27 -6.44
C SER A 217 3.62 1.41 -7.03
N HIS A 218 3.51 0.12 -6.64
CA HIS A 218 2.42 -0.74 -7.12
C HIS A 218 1.03 -0.17 -6.78
N MET A 219 0.90 0.57 -5.68
CA MET A 219 -0.38 1.19 -5.29
C MET A 219 -0.89 2.21 -6.31
N PHE A 220 -0.01 2.77 -7.15
CA PHE A 220 -0.37 3.69 -8.22
C PHE A 220 -0.58 2.97 -9.56
N TYR A 221 0.24 1.95 -9.87
CA TYR A 221 0.17 1.26 -11.17
C TYR A 221 -0.92 0.19 -11.24
N LYS A 222 -1.18 -0.49 -10.14
CA LYS A 222 -2.21 -1.55 -10.10
C LYS A 222 -3.60 -1.05 -10.46
N PRO A 223 -4.12 0.06 -9.89
CA PRO A 223 -5.41 0.60 -10.31
C PRO A 223 -5.48 0.97 -11.79
N ALA A 224 -4.40 1.55 -12.33
CA ALA A 224 -4.34 1.91 -13.74
C ALA A 224 -4.38 0.66 -14.65
N ALA A 225 -3.63 -0.38 -14.31
CA ALA A 225 -3.65 -1.65 -15.04
C ALA A 225 -5.01 -2.35 -14.94
N ALA A 226 -5.64 -2.37 -13.78
CA ALA A 226 -6.98 -2.95 -13.60
C ALA A 226 -8.03 -2.21 -14.43
N PHE A 227 -7.97 -0.88 -14.46
CA PHE A 227 -8.84 -0.08 -15.33
C PHE A 227 -8.61 -0.39 -16.81
N GLN A 228 -7.35 -0.47 -17.25
CA GLN A 228 -7.02 -0.84 -18.63
C GLN A 228 -7.60 -2.20 -19.00
N HIS A 229 -7.46 -3.22 -18.15
CA HIS A 229 -8.01 -4.55 -18.40
C HIS A 229 -9.53 -4.54 -18.59
N ARG A 230 -10.25 -3.75 -17.75
CA ARG A 230 -11.70 -3.60 -17.93
C ARG A 230 -12.09 -2.93 -19.24
N VAL A 231 -11.31 -1.95 -19.67
CA VAL A 231 -11.53 -1.28 -20.95
C VAL A 231 -11.23 -2.22 -22.12
N GLU A 232 -10.18 -3.03 -22.02
CA GLU A 232 -9.84 -4.04 -23.04
C GLU A 232 -10.89 -5.15 -23.17
N ASP A 233 -11.50 -5.54 -22.06
CA ASP A 233 -12.62 -6.48 -22.07
C ASP A 233 -13.85 -5.83 -22.69
N ALA A 234 -14.16 -4.59 -22.31
CA ALA A 234 -15.29 -3.84 -22.81
C ALA A 234 -15.21 -3.52 -24.32
N ASN A 235 -14.02 -3.17 -24.82
CA ASN A 235 -13.84 -2.86 -26.25
C ASN A 235 -13.60 -4.10 -27.12
N GLY A 236 -13.51 -5.29 -26.52
CA GLY A 236 -13.30 -6.56 -27.21
C GLY A 236 -11.87 -6.79 -27.73
N SER A 237 -10.92 -5.89 -27.49
CA SER A 237 -9.53 -6.07 -27.97
C SER A 237 -8.81 -7.21 -27.26
N ARG A 238 -9.03 -7.37 -25.96
CA ARG A 238 -8.38 -8.38 -25.09
C ARG A 238 -6.86 -8.48 -25.27
N SER A 239 -6.22 -7.38 -25.69
CA SER A 239 -4.82 -7.36 -26.13
C SER A 239 -3.83 -7.84 -25.07
N ASN A 240 -4.14 -7.56 -23.79
CA ASN A 240 -3.31 -7.93 -22.63
C ASN A 240 -4.05 -8.85 -21.66
N LEU A 241 -5.22 -9.37 -22.05
CA LEU A 241 -5.97 -10.32 -21.24
C LEU A 241 -5.64 -11.76 -21.65
N PRO A 242 -5.63 -12.71 -20.70
CA PRO A 242 -5.48 -14.13 -21.03
C PRO A 242 -6.65 -14.60 -21.89
N ALA A 243 -6.43 -15.66 -22.64
CA ALA A 243 -7.50 -16.31 -23.41
C ALA A 243 -8.65 -16.72 -22.46
N PRO A 244 -9.92 -16.64 -22.91
CA PRO A 244 -11.05 -17.12 -22.12
C PRO A 244 -10.85 -18.57 -21.69
N ALA A 245 -11.00 -18.84 -20.39
CA ALA A 245 -10.82 -20.19 -19.83
C ALA A 245 -11.95 -21.17 -20.15
N ASP A 246 -13.06 -20.67 -20.70
CA ASP A 246 -14.31 -21.39 -20.95
C ASP A 246 -14.34 -22.17 -22.29
N LYS A 247 -13.28 -22.08 -23.10
CA LYS A 247 -13.14 -22.84 -24.34
C LYS A 247 -11.83 -23.61 -24.35
N PRO A 248 -11.77 -24.80 -23.71
CA PRO A 248 -10.60 -25.66 -23.82
C PRO A 248 -10.43 -26.12 -25.28
N GLU A 249 -9.28 -25.81 -25.88
CA GLU A 249 -8.95 -26.24 -27.24
C GLU A 249 -8.70 -27.74 -27.33
N THR A 250 -8.49 -28.41 -26.24
CA THR A 250 -8.19 -29.85 -26.15
C THR A 250 -9.11 -30.57 -25.18
N PHE A 251 -9.70 -31.69 -25.65
CA PHE A 251 -10.53 -32.56 -24.87
C PHE A 251 -9.79 -33.09 -23.63
N GLY A 252 -10.35 -32.88 -22.45
CA GLY A 252 -9.86 -33.45 -21.18
C GLY A 252 -8.89 -32.59 -20.38
N SER A 253 -8.54 -31.40 -20.81
CA SER A 253 -7.72 -30.47 -19.99
C SER A 253 -8.51 -29.25 -19.57
N ALA A 254 -9.12 -29.31 -18.39
CA ALA A 254 -9.46 -28.11 -17.65
C ALA A 254 -8.14 -27.43 -17.23
N ARG A 255 -7.55 -26.62 -18.06
CA ARG A 255 -6.47 -25.74 -17.65
C ARG A 255 -7.09 -24.55 -16.90
N GLU A 256 -7.30 -24.73 -15.62
CA GLU A 256 -7.28 -23.59 -14.75
C GLU A 256 -5.84 -23.06 -14.75
N LEU A 257 -5.61 -22.04 -15.56
CA LEU A 257 -4.40 -21.26 -15.42
C LEU A 257 -4.34 -20.76 -13.98
N PRO A 258 -3.22 -20.92 -13.25
CA PRO A 258 -3.10 -20.45 -11.89
C PRO A 258 -3.36 -18.94 -11.88
N ARG A 259 -4.49 -18.54 -11.30
CA ARG A 259 -4.93 -17.14 -11.14
C ARG A 259 -4.22 -16.47 -9.94
N ASN A 260 -2.93 -16.73 -9.81
CA ASN A 260 -2.10 -16.31 -8.69
C ASN A 260 -1.16 -15.17 -9.06
N TYR A 261 -1.72 -14.07 -9.52
CA TYR A 261 -0.85 -12.91 -9.78
C TYR A 261 -1.28 -11.71 -8.95
#